data_aaade4fcc8a6150a9325ca42358f1eb0
#
_entry.id   aaade4fcc8a6150a9325ca42358f1eb0
#
_cell.length_a   1.000
_cell.length_b   1.000
_cell.length_c   1.000
_cell.angle_alpha   90.00
_cell.angle_beta   90.00
_cell.angle_gamma   90.00
#
_symmetry.space_group_name_H-M   'P 1'
#
loop_
_entity.id
_entity.type
_entity.pdbx_description
1 polymer ?
#
loop_
_entity_poly.entity_id
_entity_poly.type
_entity_poly.pdbx_seq_one_letter_code
_entity_poly.pdbx_strand_id
1 'polypeptide(L)'
;AEARAAKANAELKALGVKAMEIMDRAGVEPSDFKGKSTSFAYTFVKLAAEQKPNITKTIISKSESAEGWSDNITAQAIASELCPLLKKAIDICQRNEKLWTTLSVVKQQYRSYALLQDIYRKVNELCKEEGMMLLSETKYLLSKFVADNDAPFIYEKVGNRYERFMIDEFQDTSIKEWENFVPLLKNAISQSEETSVLIV
;
A
#
# COMPACT_ATOMS: atom_id res chain seq x y z
N ALA A 1 -3.12 -8.60 -8.16
CA ALA A 1 -1.82 -8.12 -7.70
C ALA A 1 -0.69 -9.06 -8.12
N GLU A 2 -0.74 -10.36 -7.79
CA GLU A 2 0.30 -11.34 -8.12
C GLU A 2 0.53 -11.50 -9.62
N ALA A 3 -0.50 -11.63 -10.43
CA ALA A 3 -0.39 -11.72 -11.88
C ALA A 3 0.31 -10.49 -12.50
N ARG A 4 0.04 -9.29 -11.95
CA ARG A 4 0.73 -8.06 -12.38
C ARG A 4 2.21 -8.07 -11.99
N ALA A 5 2.54 -8.54 -10.79
CA ALA A 5 3.93 -8.66 -10.35
C ALA A 5 4.70 -9.69 -11.18
N ALA A 6 4.07 -10.85 -11.47
CA ALA A 6 4.66 -11.88 -12.32
C ALA A 6 4.93 -11.37 -13.74
N LYS A 7 3.99 -10.62 -14.33
CA LYS A 7 4.19 -9.98 -15.63
C LYS A 7 5.36 -9.01 -15.62
N ALA A 8 5.44 -8.13 -14.62
CA ALA A 8 6.55 -7.19 -14.49
C ALA A 8 7.91 -7.89 -14.33
N ASN A 9 7.95 -8.98 -13.55
CA ASN A 9 9.16 -9.79 -13.39
C ASN A 9 9.57 -10.46 -14.71
N ALA A 10 8.63 -10.99 -15.49
CA ALA A 10 8.89 -11.58 -16.80
C ALA A 10 9.43 -10.55 -17.78
N GLU A 11 8.87 -9.33 -17.81
CA GLU A 11 9.35 -8.23 -18.64
C GLU A 11 10.77 -7.82 -18.24
N LEU A 12 11.08 -7.71 -16.96
CA LEU A 12 12.42 -7.40 -16.46
C LEU A 12 13.44 -8.49 -16.82
N LYS A 13 13.08 -9.77 -16.68
CA LYS A 13 13.92 -10.89 -17.11
C LYS A 13 14.24 -10.81 -18.59
N ALA A 14 13.23 -10.58 -19.43
CA ALA A 14 13.42 -10.46 -20.89
C ALA A 14 14.39 -9.32 -21.24
N LEU A 15 14.31 -8.16 -20.54
CA LEU A 15 15.25 -7.05 -20.74
C LEU A 15 16.67 -7.44 -20.30
N GLY A 16 16.81 -8.16 -19.19
CA GLY A 16 18.10 -8.67 -18.72
C GLY A 16 18.75 -9.63 -19.70
N VAL A 17 17.99 -10.62 -20.18
CA VAL A 17 18.47 -11.60 -21.17
C VAL A 17 18.88 -10.90 -22.45
N LYS A 18 18.05 -9.98 -22.99
CA LYS A 18 18.37 -9.23 -24.20
C LYS A 18 19.66 -8.39 -24.06
N ALA A 19 19.86 -7.78 -22.91
CA ALA A 19 21.07 -7.01 -22.65
C ALA A 19 22.32 -7.92 -22.58
N MET A 20 22.18 -9.10 -21.97
CA MET A 20 23.28 -10.11 -21.95
C MET A 20 23.61 -10.59 -23.36
N GLU A 21 22.62 -10.88 -24.20
CA GLU A 21 22.85 -11.28 -25.60
C GLU A 21 23.58 -10.20 -26.42
N ILE A 22 23.30 -8.91 -26.17
CA ILE A 22 24.02 -7.81 -26.84
C ILE A 22 25.49 -7.78 -26.38
N MET A 23 25.73 -7.94 -25.06
CA MET A 23 27.08 -7.97 -24.52
C MET A 23 27.86 -9.18 -25.04
N ASP A 24 27.27 -10.38 -25.03
CA ASP A 24 27.89 -11.61 -25.51
C ASP A 24 28.24 -11.52 -27.00
N ARG A 25 27.34 -10.97 -27.83
CA ARG A 25 27.59 -10.76 -29.26
C ARG A 25 28.77 -9.82 -29.53
N ALA A 26 28.97 -8.84 -28.65
CA ALA A 26 30.07 -7.89 -28.75
C ALA A 26 31.35 -8.38 -28.08
N GLY A 27 31.34 -9.54 -27.40
CA GLY A 27 32.46 -10.06 -26.65
C GLY A 27 32.83 -9.18 -25.46
N VAL A 28 31.82 -8.54 -24.83
CA VAL A 28 31.97 -7.58 -23.72
C VAL A 28 31.40 -8.19 -22.44
N GLU A 29 32.15 -8.15 -21.35
CA GLU A 29 31.69 -8.57 -20.04
C GLU A 29 31.12 -7.38 -19.23
N PRO A 30 30.23 -7.63 -18.27
CA PRO A 30 29.74 -6.59 -17.35
C PRO A 30 30.84 -5.88 -16.58
N SER A 31 32.00 -6.53 -16.39
CA SER A 31 33.21 -5.97 -15.77
C SER A 31 33.96 -4.94 -16.61
N ASP A 32 33.72 -4.90 -17.93
CA ASP A 32 34.33 -3.94 -18.84
C ASP A 32 33.73 -2.54 -18.74
N PHE A 33 32.59 -2.42 -18.05
CA PHE A 33 31.96 -1.14 -17.76
C PHE A 33 32.53 -0.51 -16.48
N LYS A 34 32.49 0.82 -16.41
CA LYS A 34 32.97 1.59 -15.25
C LYS A 34 32.30 1.13 -13.96
N GLY A 35 33.09 0.87 -12.95
CA GLY A 35 32.66 0.33 -11.67
C GLY A 35 32.96 -1.18 -11.50
N LYS A 36 33.47 -1.85 -12.54
CA LYS A 36 33.84 -3.29 -12.48
C LYS A 36 32.73 -4.12 -11.83
N SER A 37 33.02 -4.81 -10.72
CA SER A 37 32.07 -5.64 -9.97
C SER A 37 30.84 -4.88 -9.41
N THR A 38 30.93 -3.56 -9.30
CA THR A 38 29.81 -2.68 -8.88
C THR A 38 29.19 -1.92 -10.06
N SER A 39 29.56 -2.28 -11.31
CA SER A 39 29.03 -1.67 -12.51
C SER A 39 27.50 -1.77 -12.60
N PHE A 40 26.89 -0.74 -13.16
CA PHE A 40 25.47 -0.77 -13.47
C PHE A 40 25.09 -1.92 -14.43
N ALA A 41 26.03 -2.43 -15.25
CA ALA A 41 25.81 -3.56 -16.15
C ALA A 41 25.43 -4.84 -15.39
N TYR A 42 25.89 -5.02 -14.15
CA TYR A 42 25.43 -6.10 -13.29
C TYR A 42 23.93 -6.02 -12.93
N THR A 43 23.29 -4.89 -13.16
CA THR A 43 21.82 -4.78 -13.08
C THR A 43 21.18 -5.74 -14.08
N PHE A 44 21.70 -5.84 -15.30
CA PHE A 44 21.19 -6.77 -16.32
C PHE A 44 21.42 -8.22 -15.94
N VAL A 45 22.57 -8.54 -15.34
CA VAL A 45 22.86 -9.90 -14.82
C VAL A 45 21.84 -10.29 -13.77
N LYS A 46 21.56 -9.40 -12.82
CA LYS A 46 20.54 -9.63 -11.77
C LYS A 46 19.15 -9.81 -12.37
N LEU A 47 18.77 -8.98 -13.35
CA LEU A 47 17.50 -9.10 -14.03
C LEU A 47 17.35 -10.42 -14.78
N ALA A 48 18.37 -10.86 -15.50
CA ALA A 48 18.39 -12.15 -16.19
C ALA A 48 18.26 -13.32 -15.22
N ALA A 49 18.87 -13.21 -14.01
CA ALA A 49 18.77 -14.18 -12.92
C ALA A 49 17.49 -14.06 -12.08
N GLU A 50 16.50 -13.27 -12.50
CA GLU A 50 15.24 -13.01 -11.77
C GLU A 50 15.45 -12.37 -10.39
N GLN A 51 16.60 -11.75 -10.17
CA GLN A 51 16.88 -11.04 -8.92
C GLN A 51 16.43 -9.58 -9.04
N LYS A 52 15.83 -9.08 -7.96
CA LYS A 52 15.43 -7.66 -7.90
C LYS A 52 16.68 -6.77 -7.84
N PRO A 53 16.93 -5.89 -8.82
CA PRO A 53 18.07 -5.00 -8.78
C PRO A 53 17.83 -3.88 -7.77
N ASN A 54 18.91 -3.43 -7.13
CA ASN A 54 18.87 -2.21 -6.32
C ASN A 54 19.10 -1.00 -7.24
N ILE A 55 18.05 -0.23 -7.49
CA ILE A 55 18.11 0.95 -8.36
C ILE A 55 18.66 2.14 -7.53
N THR A 56 19.94 2.43 -7.73
CA THR A 56 20.60 3.58 -7.09
C THR A 56 20.49 4.84 -7.94
N LYS A 57 20.74 6.01 -7.34
CA LYS A 57 20.80 7.28 -8.08
C LYS A 57 21.83 7.25 -9.21
N THR A 58 22.93 6.55 -9.03
CA THR A 58 23.97 6.35 -10.05
C THR A 58 23.47 5.57 -11.26
N ILE A 59 22.64 4.52 -11.03
CA ILE A 59 22.04 3.74 -12.13
C ILE A 59 21.04 4.60 -12.90
N ILE A 60 20.26 5.42 -12.19
CA ILE A 60 19.32 6.36 -12.84
C ILE A 60 20.06 7.36 -13.71
N SER A 61 21.10 8.02 -13.19
CA SER A 61 21.87 8.98 -13.98
C SER A 61 22.54 8.34 -15.21
N LYS A 62 23.00 7.09 -15.11
CA LYS A 62 23.55 6.34 -16.26
C LYS A 62 22.49 5.99 -17.31
N SER A 63 21.23 5.90 -16.97
CA SER A 63 20.15 5.66 -17.92
C SER A 63 19.78 6.90 -18.77
N GLU A 64 20.25 8.08 -18.39
CA GLU A 64 19.97 9.33 -19.09
C GLU A 64 20.90 9.55 -20.29
N SER A 65 22.17 9.09 -20.18
CA SER A 65 23.17 9.19 -21.24
C SER A 65 24.01 7.93 -21.30
N ALA A 66 24.27 7.47 -22.53
CA ALA A 66 25.18 6.35 -22.82
C ALA A 66 26.67 6.76 -22.79
N GLU A 67 26.97 8.04 -22.60
CA GLU A 67 28.34 8.55 -22.63
C GLU A 67 29.12 8.14 -21.39
N GLY A 68 30.39 7.77 -21.62
CA GLY A 68 31.32 7.47 -20.54
C GLY A 68 30.98 6.22 -19.71
N TRP A 69 30.24 5.27 -20.27
CA TRP A 69 29.92 4.01 -19.60
C TRP A 69 31.13 3.09 -19.47
N SER A 70 32.05 3.15 -20.42
CA SER A 70 33.29 2.38 -20.44
C SER A 70 34.44 3.13 -21.07
N ASP A 71 35.66 2.77 -20.68
CA ASP A 71 36.88 3.20 -21.37
C ASP A 71 37.27 2.21 -22.46
N ASN A 72 36.63 1.04 -22.52
CA ASN A 72 36.73 0.05 -23.57
C ASN A 72 35.87 0.51 -24.78
N ILE A 73 36.47 0.64 -25.93
CA ILE A 73 35.83 1.14 -27.18
C ILE A 73 34.63 0.24 -27.55
N THR A 74 34.80 -1.06 -27.49
CA THR A 74 33.74 -2.03 -27.84
C THR A 74 32.57 -1.93 -26.88
N ALA A 75 32.83 -1.86 -25.55
CA ALA A 75 31.81 -1.70 -24.55
C ALA A 75 31.07 -0.34 -24.64
N GLN A 76 31.79 0.72 -25.01
CA GLN A 76 31.19 2.04 -25.22
C GLN A 76 30.35 2.06 -26.50
N ALA A 77 30.70 1.30 -27.53
CA ALA A 77 29.93 1.23 -28.80
C ALA A 77 28.53 0.64 -28.59
N ILE A 78 28.40 -0.38 -27.73
CA ILE A 78 27.09 -1.01 -27.39
C ILE A 78 26.29 -0.25 -26.31
N ALA A 79 26.89 0.77 -25.71
CA ALA A 79 26.22 1.56 -24.67
C ALA A 79 24.93 2.23 -25.16
N SER A 80 24.89 2.64 -26.42
CA SER A 80 23.70 3.23 -27.06
C SER A 80 22.55 2.23 -27.21
N GLU A 81 22.83 0.93 -27.36
CA GLU A 81 21.82 -0.13 -27.42
C GLU A 81 21.34 -0.55 -26.03
N LEU A 82 22.22 -0.53 -25.04
CA LEU A 82 21.93 -0.93 -23.65
C LEU A 82 21.18 0.17 -22.87
N CYS A 83 21.46 1.45 -23.17
CA CYS A 83 20.86 2.58 -22.46
C CYS A 83 19.31 2.57 -22.46
N PRO A 84 18.62 2.38 -23.60
CA PRO A 84 17.16 2.30 -23.63
C PRO A 84 16.61 1.08 -22.87
N LEU A 85 17.34 -0.02 -22.81
CA LEU A 85 16.97 -1.20 -22.02
C LEU A 85 17.06 -0.91 -20.52
N LEU A 86 18.14 -0.24 -20.11
CA LEU A 86 18.31 0.19 -18.72
C LEU A 86 17.19 1.14 -18.28
N LYS A 87 16.87 2.12 -19.13
CA LYS A 87 15.78 3.08 -18.85
C LYS A 87 14.43 2.39 -18.67
N LYS A 88 14.09 1.46 -19.59
CA LYS A 88 12.86 0.66 -19.46
C LYS A 88 12.84 -0.19 -18.19
N ALA A 89 13.95 -0.80 -17.83
CA ALA A 89 14.04 -1.60 -16.61
C ALA A 89 13.82 -0.76 -15.36
N ILE A 90 14.40 0.43 -15.28
CA ILE A 90 14.20 1.39 -14.19
C ILE A 90 12.73 1.79 -14.08
N ASP A 91 12.11 2.13 -15.20
CA ASP A 91 10.69 2.53 -15.28
C ASP A 91 9.75 1.44 -14.76
N ILE A 92 9.97 0.19 -15.15
CA ILE A 92 9.22 -0.96 -14.64
C ILE A 92 9.43 -1.13 -13.13
N CYS A 93 10.68 -1.01 -12.65
CA CYS A 93 11.00 -1.13 -11.23
C CYS A 93 10.28 -0.04 -10.41
N GLN A 94 10.35 1.21 -10.82
CA GLN A 94 9.73 2.33 -10.11
C GLN A 94 8.20 2.22 -10.07
N ARG A 95 7.56 1.85 -11.20
CA ARG A 95 6.10 1.67 -11.27
C ARG A 95 5.58 0.52 -10.40
N ASN A 96 6.39 -0.50 -10.16
CA ASN A 96 5.97 -1.69 -9.43
C ASN A 96 6.58 -1.82 -8.03
N GLU A 97 7.37 -0.86 -7.58
CA GLU A 97 8.05 -0.90 -6.26
C GLU A 97 7.06 -1.06 -5.11
N LYS A 98 6.02 -0.22 -5.07
CA LYS A 98 4.96 -0.31 -4.05
C LYS A 98 4.23 -1.65 -4.10
N LEU A 99 3.97 -2.17 -5.31
CA LEU A 99 3.31 -3.46 -5.48
C LEU A 99 4.13 -4.60 -4.90
N TRP A 100 5.42 -4.68 -5.20
CA TRP A 100 6.30 -5.72 -4.68
C TRP A 100 6.49 -5.61 -3.17
N THR A 101 6.67 -4.41 -2.64
CA THR A 101 6.78 -4.19 -1.20
C THR A 101 5.50 -4.64 -0.49
N THR A 102 4.34 -4.24 -0.98
CA THR A 102 3.04 -4.68 -0.43
C THR A 102 2.90 -6.20 -0.48
N LEU A 103 3.20 -6.83 -1.63
CA LEU A 103 3.12 -8.28 -1.75
C LEU A 103 4.08 -9.02 -0.82
N SER A 104 5.28 -8.49 -0.60
CA SER A 104 6.23 -9.11 0.34
C SER A 104 5.72 -9.07 1.77
N VAL A 105 5.17 -7.94 2.22
CA VAL A 105 4.57 -7.79 3.55
C VAL A 105 3.35 -8.70 3.70
N VAL A 106 2.46 -8.72 2.71
CA VAL A 106 1.28 -9.60 2.72
C VAL A 106 1.69 -11.07 2.80
N LYS A 107 2.70 -11.50 2.02
CA LYS A 107 3.19 -12.89 2.06
C LYS A 107 3.79 -13.28 3.40
N GLN A 108 4.43 -12.36 4.09
CA GLN A 108 4.98 -12.61 5.43
C GLN A 108 3.88 -12.75 6.48
N GLN A 109 2.81 -11.98 6.36
CA GLN A 109 1.77 -11.85 7.37
C GLN A 109 0.49 -12.65 7.05
N TYR A 110 0.37 -13.26 5.87
CA TYR A 110 -0.90 -13.83 5.43
C TYR A 110 -1.44 -14.93 6.36
N ARG A 111 -0.55 -15.73 6.99
CA ARG A 111 -0.95 -16.77 7.94
C ARG A 111 -1.57 -16.18 9.20
N SER A 112 -0.99 -15.10 9.71
CA SER A 112 -1.52 -14.38 10.86
C SER A 112 -2.88 -13.76 10.55
N TYR A 113 -3.04 -13.17 9.37
CA TYR A 113 -4.34 -12.64 8.91
C TYR A 113 -5.39 -13.74 8.73
N ALA A 114 -5.02 -14.87 8.14
CA ALA A 114 -5.92 -16.01 7.98
C ALA A 114 -6.40 -16.54 9.34
N LEU A 115 -5.49 -16.68 10.30
CA LEU A 115 -5.83 -17.10 11.67
C LEU A 115 -6.77 -16.11 12.36
N LEU A 116 -6.49 -14.81 12.27
CA LEU A 116 -7.36 -13.76 12.82
C LEU A 116 -8.76 -13.81 12.20
N GLN A 117 -8.86 -14.05 10.90
CA GLN A 117 -10.14 -14.17 10.21
C GLN A 117 -10.92 -15.41 10.68
N ASP A 118 -10.25 -16.54 10.89
CA ASP A 118 -10.87 -17.74 11.43
C ASP A 118 -11.35 -17.55 12.87
N ILE A 119 -10.54 -16.89 13.71
CA ILE A 119 -10.94 -16.53 15.08
C ILE A 119 -12.17 -15.62 15.04
N TYR A 120 -12.16 -14.56 14.23
CA TYR A 120 -13.29 -13.64 14.10
C TYR A 120 -14.56 -14.34 13.65
N ARG A 121 -14.45 -15.24 12.66
CA ARG A 121 -15.58 -16.05 12.22
C ARG A 121 -16.15 -16.92 13.35
N LYS A 122 -15.28 -17.60 14.13
CA LYS A 122 -15.70 -18.43 15.25
C LYS A 122 -16.34 -17.62 16.38
N VAL A 123 -15.82 -16.46 16.70
CA VAL A 123 -16.41 -15.54 17.68
C VAL A 123 -17.82 -15.13 17.23
N ASN A 124 -18.00 -14.77 15.94
CA ASN A 124 -19.31 -14.39 15.42
C ASN A 124 -20.31 -15.55 15.41
N GLU A 125 -19.85 -16.77 15.10
CA GLU A 125 -20.68 -17.98 15.21
C GLU A 125 -21.15 -18.18 16.65
N LEU A 126 -20.23 -18.14 17.63
CA LEU A 126 -20.55 -18.28 19.04
C LEU A 126 -21.49 -17.18 19.53
N CYS A 127 -21.25 -15.92 19.16
CA CYS A 127 -22.12 -14.81 19.51
C CYS A 127 -23.56 -15.02 19.01
N LYS A 128 -23.72 -15.58 17.80
CA LYS A 128 -25.05 -15.90 17.24
C LYS A 128 -25.72 -17.05 17.98
N GLU A 129 -24.97 -18.11 18.30
CA GLU A 129 -25.48 -19.28 19.02
C GLU A 129 -25.95 -18.92 20.43
N GLU A 130 -25.20 -18.07 21.14
CA GLU A 130 -25.49 -17.62 22.50
C GLU A 130 -26.41 -16.40 22.58
N GLY A 131 -26.82 -15.83 21.43
CA GLY A 131 -27.63 -14.61 21.41
C GLY A 131 -26.93 -13.38 21.97
N MET A 132 -25.59 -13.35 21.91
CA MET A 132 -24.76 -12.27 22.42
C MET A 132 -24.23 -11.40 21.29
N MET A 133 -23.80 -10.18 21.64
CA MET A 133 -23.13 -9.27 20.72
C MET A 133 -21.88 -8.69 21.40
N LEU A 134 -20.79 -8.58 20.67
CA LEU A 134 -19.59 -7.93 21.18
C LEU A 134 -19.84 -6.44 21.39
N LEU A 135 -19.45 -5.91 22.54
CA LEU A 135 -19.58 -4.48 22.85
C LEU A 135 -18.81 -3.62 21.82
N SER A 136 -17.67 -4.10 21.32
CA SER A 136 -16.88 -3.42 20.29
C SER A 136 -17.62 -3.27 18.95
N GLU A 137 -18.63 -4.10 18.65
CA GLU A 137 -19.41 -4.03 17.40
C GLU A 137 -20.63 -3.10 17.53
N THR A 138 -21.06 -2.77 18.73
CA THR A 138 -22.25 -1.94 18.99
C THR A 138 -22.19 -0.61 18.24
N LYS A 139 -21.04 0.06 18.24
CA LYS A 139 -20.84 1.33 17.54
C LYS A 139 -21.01 1.23 16.01
N TYR A 140 -20.57 0.12 15.41
CA TYR A 140 -20.73 -0.12 13.98
C TYR A 140 -22.16 -0.49 13.61
N LEU A 141 -22.82 -1.28 14.46
CA LEU A 141 -24.22 -1.61 14.28
C LEU A 141 -25.09 -0.34 14.36
N LEU A 142 -24.87 0.48 15.40
CA LEU A 142 -25.56 1.75 15.55
C LEU A 142 -25.34 2.67 14.35
N SER A 143 -24.09 2.78 13.85
CA SER A 143 -23.80 3.62 12.68
C SER A 143 -24.52 3.18 11.40
N LYS A 144 -24.78 1.88 11.22
CA LYS A 144 -25.60 1.38 10.09
C LYS A 144 -27.05 1.83 10.20
N PHE A 145 -27.64 1.74 11.42
CA PHE A 145 -29.01 2.22 11.63
C PHE A 145 -29.13 3.72 11.48
N VAL A 146 -28.09 4.48 11.80
CA VAL A 146 -28.06 5.95 11.66
C VAL A 146 -27.87 6.37 10.21
N ALA A 147 -27.02 5.66 9.44
CA ALA A 147 -26.70 6.03 8.06
C ALA A 147 -27.87 5.78 7.09
N ASP A 148 -28.70 4.78 7.37
CA ASP A 148 -29.80 4.37 6.46
C ASP A 148 -31.08 5.21 6.62
N ASN A 149 -31.16 6.14 7.60
CA ASN A 149 -32.34 6.95 7.87
C ASN A 149 -31.99 8.41 8.17
N ASP A 150 -32.67 9.36 7.55
CA ASP A 150 -32.48 10.81 7.77
C ASP A 150 -32.83 11.25 9.20
N ALA A 151 -33.72 10.55 9.88
CA ALA A 151 -34.07 10.72 11.29
C ALA A 151 -34.36 9.37 11.92
N PRO A 152 -33.33 8.64 12.37
CA PRO A 152 -33.54 7.32 12.97
C PRO A 152 -34.47 7.42 14.18
N PHE A 153 -35.48 6.56 14.25
CA PHE A 153 -36.43 6.41 15.36
C PHE A 153 -35.74 6.38 16.74
N ILE A 154 -34.52 5.86 16.82
CA ILE A 154 -33.70 5.85 18.03
C ILE A 154 -33.42 7.28 18.52
N TYR A 155 -33.07 8.19 17.62
CA TYR A 155 -32.75 9.58 17.96
C TYR A 155 -34.01 10.38 18.33
N GLU A 156 -35.15 10.11 17.69
CA GLU A 156 -36.41 10.71 18.07
C GLU A 156 -36.78 10.33 19.53
N LYS A 157 -36.66 9.04 19.89
CA LYS A 157 -36.92 8.60 21.27
C LYS A 157 -35.94 9.14 22.29
N VAL A 158 -34.65 9.26 21.95
CA VAL A 158 -33.61 9.72 22.87
C VAL A 158 -33.55 11.24 22.91
N GLY A 159 -33.63 11.89 21.78
CA GLY A 159 -33.54 13.34 21.64
C GLY A 159 -34.65 14.10 22.37
N ASN A 160 -35.86 13.55 22.42
CA ASN A 160 -36.98 14.13 23.20
C ASN A 160 -36.84 13.88 24.72
N ARG A 161 -35.88 13.05 25.17
CA ARG A 161 -35.71 12.71 26.56
C ARG A 161 -34.55 13.45 27.23
N TYR A 162 -33.52 13.83 26.47
CA TYR A 162 -32.32 14.47 26.97
C TYR A 162 -32.13 15.82 26.30
N GLU A 163 -32.17 16.88 27.10
CA GLU A 163 -32.03 18.26 26.63
C GLU A 163 -30.61 18.79 26.79
N ARG A 164 -29.84 18.22 27.74
CA ARG A 164 -28.49 18.66 28.09
C ARG A 164 -27.53 17.49 28.07
N PHE A 165 -26.41 17.69 27.42
CA PHE A 165 -25.33 16.69 27.26
C PHE A 165 -24.03 17.22 27.87
N MET A 166 -23.41 16.40 28.69
CA MET A 166 -22.03 16.61 29.16
C MET A 166 -21.22 15.41 28.72
N ILE A 167 -20.19 15.65 27.91
CA ILE A 167 -19.26 14.64 27.40
C ILE A 167 -17.92 14.90 28.04
N ASP A 168 -17.52 14.01 28.92
CA ASP A 168 -16.22 14.00 29.59
C ASP A 168 -15.23 13.09 28.86
N GLU A 169 -13.92 13.34 29.02
CA GLU A 169 -12.84 12.56 28.41
C GLU A 169 -13.00 12.42 26.87
N PHE A 170 -13.35 13.53 26.22
CA PHE A 170 -13.63 13.53 24.76
C PHE A 170 -12.48 12.97 23.91
N GLN A 171 -11.23 13.08 24.36
CA GLN A 171 -10.05 12.53 23.69
C GLN A 171 -10.12 10.99 23.54
N ASP A 172 -10.87 10.29 24.35
CA ASP A 172 -11.05 8.84 24.28
C ASP A 172 -12.20 8.43 23.33
N THR A 173 -12.95 9.42 22.84
CA THR A 173 -14.09 9.20 21.94
C THR A 173 -13.60 8.90 20.52
N SER A 174 -13.97 7.74 19.98
CA SER A 174 -13.65 7.41 18.59
C SER A 174 -14.50 8.23 17.59
N ILE A 175 -13.98 8.41 16.37
CA ILE A 175 -14.71 9.10 15.29
C ILE A 175 -16.11 8.51 15.09
N LYS A 176 -16.25 7.18 15.12
CA LYS A 176 -17.55 6.51 14.94
C LYS A 176 -18.53 6.76 16.10
N GLU A 177 -18.05 6.80 17.32
CA GLU A 177 -18.86 7.16 18.47
C GLU A 177 -19.33 8.61 18.35
N TRP A 178 -18.41 9.51 18.02
CA TRP A 178 -18.75 10.92 17.80
C TRP A 178 -19.80 11.11 16.68
N GLU A 179 -19.62 10.49 15.52
CA GLU A 179 -20.56 10.52 14.41
C GLU A 179 -21.98 10.09 14.84
N ASN A 180 -22.07 9.09 15.74
CA ASN A 180 -23.33 8.62 16.32
C ASN A 180 -23.96 9.64 17.30
N PHE A 181 -23.16 10.45 17.99
CA PHE A 181 -23.66 11.48 18.91
C PHE A 181 -24.09 12.77 18.22
N VAL A 182 -23.47 13.13 17.11
CA VAL A 182 -23.70 14.41 16.41
C VAL A 182 -25.18 14.71 16.15
N PRO A 183 -26.04 13.80 15.69
CA PRO A 183 -27.46 14.07 15.48
C PRO A 183 -28.19 14.46 16.75
N LEU A 184 -27.91 13.80 17.89
CA LEU A 184 -28.51 14.10 19.19
C LEU A 184 -28.09 15.48 19.69
N LEU A 185 -26.81 15.81 19.59
CA LEU A 185 -26.28 17.10 20.01
C LEU A 185 -26.85 18.24 19.16
N LYS A 186 -26.93 18.05 17.84
CA LYS A 186 -27.56 19.03 16.94
C LYS A 186 -29.03 19.28 17.30
N ASN A 187 -29.77 18.22 17.61
CA ASN A 187 -31.15 18.33 18.03
C ASN A 187 -31.25 19.11 19.35
N ALA A 188 -30.47 18.81 20.35
CA ALA A 188 -30.47 19.51 21.64
C ALA A 188 -30.12 20.99 21.48
N ILE A 189 -29.10 21.32 20.68
CA ILE A 189 -28.72 22.72 20.41
C ILE A 189 -29.82 23.48 19.67
N SER A 190 -30.52 22.83 18.73
CA SER A 190 -31.59 23.49 17.94
C SER A 190 -32.86 23.74 18.74
N GLN A 191 -33.10 23.01 19.82
CA GLN A 191 -34.30 23.12 20.65
C GLN A 191 -34.10 23.95 21.93
N SER A 192 -32.88 24.29 22.28
CA SER A 192 -32.54 25.01 23.51
C SER A 192 -32.12 26.45 23.21
N GLU A 193 -32.67 27.40 24.00
CA GLU A 193 -32.18 28.79 24.01
C GLU A 193 -30.95 28.98 24.90
N GLU A 194 -30.61 27.99 25.73
CA GLU A 194 -29.46 27.97 26.63
C GLU A 194 -28.38 26.99 26.12
N THR A 195 -27.21 27.02 26.80
CA THR A 195 -26.12 26.04 26.55
C THR A 195 -26.58 24.63 26.89
N SER A 196 -26.70 23.77 25.90
CA SER A 196 -27.21 22.40 26.04
C SER A 196 -26.11 21.33 25.90
N VAL A 197 -24.91 21.70 25.48
CA VAL A 197 -23.79 20.77 25.25
C VAL A 197 -22.52 21.29 25.88
N LEU A 198 -21.88 20.47 26.71
CA LEU A 198 -20.54 20.68 27.26
C LEU A 198 -19.66 19.51 26.87
N ILE A 199 -18.48 19.80 26.37
CA ILE A 199 -17.45 18.83 26.01
C ILE A 199 -16.17 19.17 26.78
N VAL A 200 -15.63 18.18 27.52
CA VAL A 200 -14.45 18.34 28.37
C VAL A 200 -13.38 17.31 27.98
#